data_714dc503cc1e70de2afc9ff335d085e3
#
_entry.id   714dc503cc1e70de2afc9ff335d085e3
#
_cell.length_a   1.000
_cell.length_b   1.000
_cell.length_c   1.000
_cell.angle_alpha   90.00
_cell.angle_beta   90.00
_cell.angle_gamma   90.00
#
_symmetry.space_group_name_H-M   'P 1'
#
loop_
_entity.id
_entity.type
_entity.pdbx_description
1 polymer ?
#
loop_
_entity_poly.entity_id
_entity_poly.type
_entity_poly.pdbx_seq_one_letter_code
_entity_poly.pdbx_strand_id
1 'polypeptide(L)'
;MLNYTVYRSKENKSWITFIHGAGGSSTIWFKQIKSFSKFFNLLLIDLRGHGKSKHHMLDLANSTYTFDAIAEDIIEVLEHEKIAKSHFMGISLGTILIRAIAKKSPERVKSLIMGGAILKLNFSSRLLMRFGNATKSILPYMWLYKMLAFIIMPNRNHKESRLLFIREAKKLYQKEFIRWFKLTSEVIPLLKIFRQEQIKVPTLYVMGDQDYMFLPSVRSVVNQHKLSQLEIIPD
;
A
#
# COMPACT_ATOMS: atom_id res chain seq x y z
N MET A 1 -5.87 3.36 -17.77
CA MET A 1 -6.60 3.22 -16.48
C MET A 1 -6.27 1.88 -15.82
N LEU A 2 -6.16 1.85 -14.49
CA LEU A 2 -5.93 0.63 -13.72
C LEU A 2 -7.12 -0.33 -13.77
N ASN A 3 -6.88 -1.62 -13.57
CA ASN A 3 -7.95 -2.60 -13.36
C ASN A 3 -8.48 -2.50 -11.93
N TYR A 4 -9.78 -2.64 -11.77
CA TYR A 4 -10.43 -2.56 -10.46
C TYR A 4 -11.69 -3.43 -10.41
N THR A 5 -12.21 -3.64 -9.21
CA THR A 5 -13.47 -4.34 -8.93
C THR A 5 -14.33 -3.48 -8.04
N VAL A 6 -15.61 -3.36 -8.38
CA VAL A 6 -16.60 -2.58 -7.64
C VAL A 6 -17.64 -3.49 -7.01
N TYR A 7 -17.98 -3.24 -5.75
CA TYR A 7 -19.12 -3.82 -5.06
C TYR A 7 -20.04 -2.69 -4.63
N ARG A 8 -21.14 -2.48 -5.35
CA ARG A 8 -22.14 -1.44 -5.06
C ARG A 8 -23.28 -2.00 -4.21
N SER A 9 -23.63 -1.29 -3.15
CA SER A 9 -24.88 -1.50 -2.43
C SER A 9 -26.05 -0.91 -3.22
N LYS A 10 -27.23 -1.45 -3.02
CA LYS A 10 -28.48 -0.82 -3.51
C LYS A 10 -28.79 0.49 -2.76
N GLU A 11 -28.30 0.64 -1.54
CA GLU A 11 -28.40 1.83 -0.74
C GLU A 11 -27.26 2.79 -1.11
N ASN A 12 -27.49 4.10 -0.98
CA ASN A 12 -26.47 5.12 -1.23
C ASN A 12 -25.46 5.16 -0.07
N LYS A 13 -24.55 4.19 -0.03
CA LYS A 13 -23.51 4.06 1.01
C LYS A 13 -22.26 4.86 0.66
N SER A 14 -21.51 5.24 1.69
CA SER A 14 -20.17 5.80 1.51
C SER A 14 -19.23 4.81 0.80
N TRP A 15 -18.23 5.33 0.11
CA TRP A 15 -17.21 4.52 -0.56
C TRP A 15 -16.02 4.23 0.34
N ILE A 16 -15.48 3.03 0.21
CA ILE A 16 -14.14 2.69 0.69
C ILE A 16 -13.31 2.10 -0.45
N THR A 17 -12.12 2.66 -0.65
CA THR A 17 -11.15 2.27 -1.69
C THR A 17 -10.00 1.51 -1.06
N PHE A 18 -9.73 0.30 -1.56
CA PHE A 18 -8.71 -0.61 -1.06
C PHE A 18 -7.47 -0.61 -1.94
N ILE A 19 -6.31 -0.34 -1.35
CA ILE A 19 -5.01 -0.27 -2.02
C ILE A 19 -4.06 -1.30 -1.41
N HIS A 20 -3.65 -2.29 -2.21
CA HIS A 20 -2.75 -3.36 -1.77
C HIS A 20 -1.29 -2.89 -1.64
N GLY A 21 -0.46 -3.73 -1.03
CA GLY A 21 0.97 -3.53 -0.89
C GLY A 21 1.79 -4.04 -2.09
N ALA A 22 3.10 -3.87 -2.02
CA ALA A 22 4.04 -4.33 -3.04
C ALA A 22 3.91 -5.84 -3.29
N GLY A 23 3.85 -6.24 -4.57
CA GLY A 23 3.71 -7.63 -4.99
C GLY A 23 2.32 -8.24 -4.73
N GLY A 24 1.37 -7.47 -4.16
CA GLY A 24 0.00 -7.92 -3.90
C GLY A 24 -0.93 -7.74 -5.10
N SER A 25 -2.23 -7.86 -4.84
CA SER A 25 -3.32 -7.53 -5.76
C SER A 25 -4.59 -7.27 -4.95
N SER A 26 -5.66 -6.84 -5.59
CA SER A 26 -6.98 -6.67 -4.97
C SER A 26 -7.49 -7.93 -4.26
N THR A 27 -6.99 -9.11 -4.64
CA THR A 27 -7.40 -10.40 -4.05
C THR A 27 -7.02 -10.56 -2.57
N ILE A 28 -6.05 -9.79 -2.05
CA ILE A 28 -5.71 -9.86 -0.61
C ILE A 28 -6.87 -9.43 0.28
N TRP A 29 -7.82 -8.67 -0.24
CA TRP A 29 -8.96 -8.10 0.48
C TRP A 29 -10.20 -9.02 0.54
N PHE A 30 -10.13 -10.25 0.00
CA PHE A 30 -11.31 -11.11 -0.13
C PHE A 30 -12.03 -11.38 1.19
N LYS A 31 -11.28 -11.49 2.31
CA LYS A 31 -11.86 -11.70 3.65
C LYS A 31 -12.62 -10.46 4.15
N GLN A 32 -12.24 -9.27 3.71
CA GLN A 32 -12.84 -7.99 4.10
C GLN A 32 -14.13 -7.68 3.34
N ILE A 33 -14.26 -8.17 2.10
CA ILE A 33 -15.40 -7.84 1.21
C ILE A 33 -16.74 -8.07 1.88
N LYS A 34 -16.97 -9.28 2.43
CA LYS A 34 -18.26 -9.66 3.05
C LYS A 34 -18.64 -8.75 4.21
N SER A 35 -17.69 -8.33 5.02
CA SER A 35 -17.95 -7.49 6.20
C SER A 35 -18.14 -6.03 5.81
N PHE A 36 -17.26 -5.49 4.97
CA PHE A 36 -17.29 -4.09 4.58
C PHE A 36 -18.44 -3.74 3.63
N SER A 37 -18.86 -4.66 2.74
CA SER A 37 -19.98 -4.45 1.82
C SER A 37 -21.34 -4.24 2.51
N LYS A 38 -21.44 -4.62 3.79
CA LYS A 38 -22.63 -4.34 4.59
C LYS A 38 -22.79 -2.84 4.88
N PHE A 39 -21.69 -2.07 4.91
CA PHE A 39 -21.66 -0.68 5.34
C PHE A 39 -21.20 0.30 4.27
N PHE A 40 -20.48 -0.18 3.25
CA PHE A 40 -19.81 0.65 2.23
C PHE A 40 -20.04 0.10 0.82
N ASN A 41 -19.98 0.99 -0.16
CA ASN A 41 -19.60 0.62 -1.51
C ASN A 41 -18.09 0.38 -1.53
N LEU A 42 -17.62 -0.67 -2.20
CA LEU A 42 -16.21 -1.03 -2.20
C LEU A 42 -15.61 -0.81 -3.58
N LEU A 43 -14.42 -0.22 -3.62
CA LEU A 43 -13.57 -0.12 -4.79
C LEU A 43 -12.22 -0.80 -4.48
N LEU A 44 -11.91 -1.89 -5.16
CA LEU A 44 -10.67 -2.65 -5.00
C LEU A 44 -9.81 -2.46 -6.24
N ILE A 45 -8.63 -1.89 -6.11
CA ILE A 45 -7.76 -1.51 -7.23
C ILE A 45 -6.54 -2.44 -7.30
N ASP A 46 -6.22 -2.89 -8.52
CA ASP A 46 -4.94 -3.50 -8.85
C ASP A 46 -3.97 -2.41 -9.33
N LEU A 47 -2.88 -2.19 -8.60
CA LEU A 47 -1.87 -1.20 -8.95
C LEU A 47 -1.13 -1.55 -10.25
N ARG A 48 -0.41 -0.60 -10.83
CA ARG A 48 0.42 -0.80 -12.03
C ARG A 48 1.22 -2.09 -11.95
N GLY A 49 1.15 -2.93 -12.99
CA GLY A 49 1.88 -4.19 -13.09
C GLY A 49 1.45 -5.31 -12.14
N HIS A 50 0.43 -5.08 -11.31
CA HIS A 50 -0.11 -6.04 -10.36
C HIS A 50 -1.47 -6.58 -10.81
N GLY A 51 -1.84 -7.75 -10.29
CA GLY A 51 -3.13 -8.36 -10.52
C GLY A 51 -3.53 -8.38 -12.00
N LYS A 52 -4.69 -7.88 -12.33
CA LYS A 52 -5.21 -7.75 -13.70
C LYS A 52 -4.68 -6.51 -14.43
N SER A 53 -4.10 -5.53 -13.73
CA SER A 53 -3.46 -4.35 -14.33
C SER A 53 -2.17 -4.66 -15.08
N LYS A 54 -1.67 -5.90 -15.07
CA LYS A 54 -0.47 -6.33 -15.81
C LYS A 54 -0.59 -6.14 -17.32
N HIS A 55 -1.78 -6.39 -17.87
CA HIS A 55 -1.99 -6.43 -19.32
C HIS A 55 -2.12 -5.04 -19.96
N HIS A 56 -2.45 -4.03 -19.17
CA HIS A 56 -2.55 -2.63 -19.62
C HIS A 56 -1.20 -1.91 -19.71
N MET A 57 -0.10 -2.60 -19.36
CA MET A 57 1.24 -2.00 -19.21
C MET A 57 2.06 -1.98 -20.50
N LEU A 58 1.64 -2.61 -21.57
CA LEU A 58 2.38 -2.59 -22.87
C LEU A 58 2.44 -1.17 -23.46
N ASP A 59 1.41 -0.36 -23.20
CA ASP A 59 1.32 1.03 -23.67
C ASP A 59 2.06 2.03 -22.78
N LEU A 60 2.45 1.62 -21.56
CA LEU A 60 3.11 2.47 -20.57
C LEU A 60 4.65 2.28 -20.53
N ALA A 61 5.26 1.79 -21.63
CA ALA A 61 6.71 1.57 -21.70
C ALA A 61 7.53 2.82 -21.33
N ASN A 62 6.96 4.02 -21.54
CA ASN A 62 7.57 5.33 -21.26
C ASN A 62 6.94 6.04 -20.04
N SER A 63 6.04 5.40 -19.27
CA SER A 63 5.39 6.06 -18.15
C SER A 63 6.34 6.22 -16.95
N THR A 64 6.33 7.42 -16.39
CA THR A 64 7.08 7.73 -15.17
C THR A 64 6.49 6.95 -13.99
N TYR A 65 7.33 6.15 -13.31
CA TYR A 65 6.99 5.49 -12.06
C TYR A 65 7.39 6.38 -10.89
N THR A 66 6.43 7.14 -10.37
CA THR A 66 6.54 7.93 -9.13
C THR A 66 5.32 7.65 -8.26
N PHE A 67 5.42 7.92 -6.95
CA PHE A 67 4.26 7.81 -6.07
C PHE A 67 3.13 8.75 -6.49
N ASP A 68 3.45 9.94 -6.98
CA ASP A 68 2.47 10.91 -7.47
C ASP A 68 1.76 10.42 -8.73
N ALA A 69 2.48 9.84 -9.70
CA ALA A 69 1.87 9.31 -10.92
C ALA A 69 0.96 8.11 -10.63
N ILE A 70 1.33 7.25 -9.67
CA ILE A 70 0.51 6.11 -9.26
C ILE A 70 -0.72 6.59 -8.47
N ALA A 71 -0.59 7.65 -7.68
CA ALA A 71 -1.72 8.28 -7.01
C ALA A 71 -2.71 8.89 -8.02
N GLU A 72 -2.22 9.49 -9.11
CA GLU A 72 -3.04 9.98 -10.23
C GLU A 72 -3.83 8.86 -10.89
N ASP A 73 -3.23 7.70 -11.17
CA ASP A 73 -3.97 6.56 -11.71
C ASP A 73 -5.14 6.12 -10.80
N ILE A 74 -4.94 6.17 -9.47
CA ILE A 74 -6.00 5.83 -8.52
C ILE A 74 -7.11 6.88 -8.57
N ILE A 75 -6.76 8.16 -8.68
CA ILE A 75 -7.72 9.25 -8.81
C ILE A 75 -8.49 9.14 -10.13
N GLU A 76 -7.84 8.78 -11.23
CA GLU A 76 -8.48 8.50 -12.53
C GLU A 76 -9.59 7.43 -12.41
N VAL A 77 -9.33 6.37 -11.64
CA VAL A 77 -10.36 5.34 -11.38
C VAL A 77 -11.54 5.90 -10.58
N LEU A 78 -11.29 6.75 -9.58
CA LEU A 78 -12.36 7.40 -8.81
C LEU A 78 -13.21 8.30 -9.72
N GLU A 79 -12.59 9.02 -10.62
CA GLU A 79 -13.27 9.92 -11.57
C GLU A 79 -14.14 9.12 -12.55
N HIS A 80 -13.59 8.06 -13.13
CA HIS A 80 -14.32 7.15 -14.00
C HIS A 80 -15.56 6.56 -13.33
N GLU A 81 -15.43 6.14 -12.06
CA GLU A 81 -16.52 5.60 -11.24
C GLU A 81 -17.44 6.68 -10.65
N LYS A 82 -17.18 7.98 -10.93
CA LYS A 82 -17.91 9.14 -10.39
C LYS A 82 -17.92 9.16 -8.85
N ILE A 83 -16.82 8.73 -8.23
CA ILE A 83 -16.65 8.73 -6.78
C ILE A 83 -16.01 10.05 -6.38
N ALA A 84 -16.82 11.00 -5.89
CA ALA A 84 -16.33 12.30 -5.48
C ALA A 84 -15.40 12.22 -4.26
N LYS A 85 -15.70 11.35 -3.27
CA LYS A 85 -14.94 11.22 -2.03
C LYS A 85 -15.04 9.81 -1.46
N SER A 86 -13.91 9.27 -0.96
CA SER A 86 -13.82 7.91 -0.43
C SER A 86 -13.07 7.85 0.90
N HIS A 87 -13.36 6.86 1.72
CA HIS A 87 -12.43 6.35 2.72
C HIS A 87 -11.36 5.52 1.99
N PHE A 88 -10.12 5.58 2.42
CA PHE A 88 -9.06 4.78 1.81
C PHE A 88 -8.47 3.80 2.82
N MET A 89 -8.34 2.54 2.42
CA MET A 89 -7.66 1.51 3.19
C MET A 89 -6.46 0.99 2.41
N GLY A 90 -5.27 1.20 2.95
CA GLY A 90 -4.01 0.74 2.36
C GLY A 90 -3.25 -0.17 3.30
N ILE A 91 -2.47 -1.10 2.72
CA ILE A 91 -1.56 -1.95 3.48
C ILE A 91 -0.12 -1.77 2.98
N SER A 92 0.87 -1.68 3.91
CA SER A 92 2.30 -1.60 3.57
C SER A 92 2.57 -0.46 2.57
N LEU A 93 3.09 -0.74 1.36
CA LEU A 93 3.29 0.24 0.28
C LEU A 93 2.00 1.04 -0.03
N GLY A 94 0.84 0.39 0.04
CA GLY A 94 -0.46 1.04 -0.14
C GLY A 94 -0.69 2.20 0.83
N THR A 95 -0.10 2.15 2.03
CA THR A 95 -0.22 3.25 3.01
C THR A 95 0.52 4.51 2.56
N ILE A 96 1.63 4.35 1.84
CA ILE A 96 2.37 5.47 1.24
C ILE A 96 1.52 6.12 0.15
N LEU A 97 0.88 5.32 -0.72
CA LEU A 97 0.04 5.80 -1.81
C LEU A 97 -1.20 6.55 -1.30
N ILE A 98 -1.95 5.99 -0.34
CA ILE A 98 -3.14 6.69 0.18
C ILE A 98 -2.76 7.96 0.94
N ARG A 99 -1.58 8.01 1.55
CA ARG A 99 -1.05 9.23 2.17
C ARG A 99 -0.66 10.28 1.12
N ALA A 100 -0.07 9.84 -0.02
CA ALA A 100 0.23 10.72 -1.15
C ALA A 100 -1.08 11.30 -1.76
N ILE A 101 -2.13 10.49 -1.92
CA ILE A 101 -3.45 10.95 -2.35
C ILE A 101 -4.01 11.99 -1.38
N ALA A 102 -3.96 11.74 -0.06
CA ALA A 102 -4.46 12.68 0.94
C ALA A 102 -3.68 13.99 0.98
N LYS A 103 -2.40 14.00 0.58
CA LYS A 103 -1.61 15.21 0.42
C LYS A 103 -1.98 15.97 -0.86
N LYS A 104 -2.14 15.25 -1.97
CA LYS A 104 -2.38 15.82 -3.30
C LYS A 104 -3.82 16.29 -3.50
N SER A 105 -4.80 15.51 -3.04
CA SER A 105 -6.23 15.70 -3.25
C SER A 105 -7.01 15.43 -1.96
N PRO A 106 -6.80 16.24 -0.90
CA PRO A 106 -7.43 16.02 0.41
C PRO A 106 -8.96 16.06 0.36
N GLU A 107 -9.54 16.80 -0.60
CA GLU A 107 -10.98 16.87 -0.85
C GLU A 107 -11.58 15.52 -1.28
N ARG A 108 -10.78 14.64 -1.88
CA ARG A 108 -11.18 13.27 -2.29
C ARG A 108 -11.17 12.28 -1.14
N VAL A 109 -10.60 12.63 0.03
CA VAL A 109 -10.35 11.70 1.13
C VAL A 109 -11.24 12.00 2.31
N LYS A 110 -12.06 11.03 2.72
CA LYS A 110 -12.87 11.10 3.96
C LYS A 110 -12.05 10.71 5.20
N SER A 111 -11.32 9.63 5.11
CA SER A 111 -10.42 9.13 6.15
C SER A 111 -9.42 8.14 5.58
N LEU A 112 -8.37 7.85 6.34
CA LEU A 112 -7.34 6.85 6.01
C LEU A 112 -7.37 5.71 7.02
N ILE A 113 -7.25 4.47 6.54
CA ILE A 113 -6.99 3.27 7.34
C ILE A 113 -5.66 2.68 6.84
N MET A 114 -4.66 2.71 7.69
CA MET A 114 -3.27 2.44 7.34
C MET A 114 -2.77 1.16 8.02
N GLY A 115 -2.91 0.01 7.35
CA GLY A 115 -2.48 -1.29 7.85
C GLY A 115 -0.99 -1.54 7.62
N GLY A 116 -0.24 -1.92 8.66
CA GLY A 116 1.21 -2.15 8.55
C GLY A 116 1.91 -0.94 7.95
N ALA A 117 1.67 0.26 8.49
CA ALA A 117 2.06 1.54 7.91
C ALA A 117 3.58 1.75 7.92
N ILE A 118 4.12 2.17 6.77
CA ILE A 118 5.53 2.49 6.63
C ILE A 118 5.71 4.01 6.78
N LEU A 119 6.24 4.46 7.94
CA LEU A 119 6.49 5.88 8.20
C LEU A 119 7.97 6.23 8.35
N LYS A 120 8.82 5.24 8.70
CA LYS A 120 10.27 5.40 8.82
C LYS A 120 10.95 4.09 8.47
N LEU A 121 12.03 4.17 7.70
CA LEU A 121 12.91 3.03 7.48
C LEU A 121 13.99 3.04 8.57
N ASN A 122 14.07 1.99 9.37
CA ASN A 122 15.14 1.77 10.32
C ASN A 122 16.46 1.42 9.61
N PHE A 123 17.54 1.24 10.36
CA PHE A 123 18.85 0.91 9.79
C PHE A 123 18.80 -0.38 8.95
N SER A 124 18.18 -1.44 9.47
CA SER A 124 18.05 -2.72 8.78
C SER A 124 17.26 -2.61 7.48
N SER A 125 16.15 -1.84 7.46
CA SER A 125 15.37 -1.59 6.25
C SER A 125 16.17 -0.84 5.19
N ARG A 126 16.97 0.16 5.60
CA ARG A 126 17.84 0.91 4.68
C ARG A 126 18.96 0.06 4.12
N LEU A 127 19.57 -0.80 4.95
CA LEU A 127 20.60 -1.74 4.49
C LEU A 127 20.02 -2.74 3.49
N LEU A 128 18.83 -3.29 3.78
CA LEU A 128 18.11 -4.17 2.88
C LEU A 128 17.79 -3.51 1.54
N MET A 129 17.33 -2.25 1.55
CA MET A 129 17.09 -1.48 0.33
C MET A 129 18.38 -1.26 -0.49
N ARG A 130 19.49 -0.93 0.18
CA ARG A 130 20.80 -0.77 -0.49
C ARG A 130 21.24 -2.08 -1.12
N PHE A 131 21.16 -3.18 -0.38
CA PHE A 131 21.47 -4.53 -0.88
C PHE A 131 20.59 -4.89 -2.08
N GLY A 132 19.26 -4.73 -1.95
CA GLY A 132 18.33 -4.97 -3.05
C GLY A 132 18.63 -4.09 -4.28
N ASN A 133 19.00 -2.82 -4.07
CA ASN A 133 19.35 -1.91 -5.17
C ASN A 133 20.62 -2.35 -5.91
N ALA A 134 21.64 -2.83 -5.18
CA ALA A 134 22.87 -3.32 -5.76
C ALA A 134 22.67 -4.65 -6.52
N THR A 135 21.73 -5.48 -6.10
CA THR A 135 21.58 -6.87 -6.60
C THR A 135 20.36 -7.09 -7.50
N LYS A 136 19.42 -6.14 -7.59
CA LYS A 136 18.14 -6.28 -8.32
C LYS A 136 18.25 -6.65 -9.81
N SER A 137 19.39 -6.33 -10.44
CA SER A 137 19.66 -6.65 -11.86
C SER A 137 20.34 -8.00 -12.04
N ILE A 138 20.93 -8.55 -10.97
CA ILE A 138 21.72 -9.78 -10.98
C ILE A 138 20.92 -10.93 -10.39
N LEU A 139 20.26 -10.69 -9.25
CA LEU A 139 19.49 -11.73 -8.55
C LEU A 139 18.06 -11.82 -9.08
N PRO A 140 17.50 -13.04 -9.20
CA PRO A 140 16.09 -13.22 -9.49
C PRO A 140 15.26 -12.51 -8.41
N TYR A 141 14.29 -11.68 -8.84
CA TYR A 141 13.46 -10.88 -7.91
C TYR A 141 12.76 -11.73 -6.83
N MET A 142 12.40 -12.97 -7.12
CA MET A 142 11.80 -13.88 -6.17
C MET A 142 12.71 -14.25 -4.99
N TRP A 143 14.03 -14.23 -5.19
CA TRP A 143 15.00 -14.39 -4.10
C TRP A 143 14.93 -13.21 -3.14
N LEU A 144 14.90 -11.99 -3.69
CA LEU A 144 14.76 -10.75 -2.90
C LEU A 144 13.42 -10.73 -2.16
N TYR A 145 12.32 -11.13 -2.80
CA TYR A 145 11.01 -11.21 -2.16
C TYR A 145 10.96 -12.24 -1.01
N LYS A 146 11.52 -13.42 -1.20
CA LYS A 146 11.60 -14.43 -0.14
C LYS A 146 12.41 -13.93 1.05
N MET A 147 13.58 -13.35 0.79
CA MET A 147 14.43 -12.77 1.83
C MET A 147 13.68 -11.66 2.58
N LEU A 148 13.04 -10.74 1.86
CA LEU A 148 12.23 -9.66 2.43
C LEU A 148 11.08 -10.23 3.29
N ALA A 149 10.38 -11.26 2.81
CA ALA A 149 9.30 -11.92 3.55
C ALA A 149 9.74 -12.46 4.90
N PHE A 150 10.92 -13.10 4.96
CA PHE A 150 11.47 -13.62 6.22
C PHE A 150 11.96 -12.52 7.16
N ILE A 151 12.45 -11.39 6.63
CA ILE A 151 12.90 -10.26 7.45
C ILE A 151 11.70 -9.52 8.07
N ILE A 152 10.64 -9.30 7.28
CA ILE A 152 9.44 -8.59 7.77
C ILE A 152 8.57 -9.48 8.67
N MET A 153 8.53 -10.78 8.37
CA MET A 153 7.68 -11.76 9.03
C MET A 153 8.52 -12.94 9.55
N PRO A 154 9.37 -12.74 10.58
CA PRO A 154 10.33 -13.76 11.02
C PRO A 154 9.70 -14.91 11.82
N ASN A 155 8.61 -14.65 12.55
CA ASN A 155 8.04 -15.57 13.52
C ASN A 155 7.30 -16.75 12.86
N ARG A 156 7.08 -17.83 13.63
CA ARG A 156 6.41 -19.05 13.14
C ARG A 156 4.94 -18.82 12.81
N ASN A 157 4.23 -18.06 13.62
CA ASN A 157 2.83 -17.65 13.43
C ASN A 157 2.63 -16.80 12.16
N HIS A 158 3.64 -16.08 11.67
CA HIS A 158 3.61 -15.36 10.38
C HIS A 158 3.65 -16.29 9.14
N LYS A 159 3.71 -17.61 9.29
CA LYS A 159 3.90 -18.55 8.17
C LYS A 159 2.84 -18.38 7.07
N GLU A 160 1.56 -18.28 7.44
CA GLU A 160 0.47 -18.11 6.46
C GLU A 160 0.59 -16.81 5.68
N SER A 161 0.78 -15.70 6.40
CA SER A 161 0.96 -14.37 5.80
C SER A 161 2.18 -14.31 4.87
N ARG A 162 3.29 -14.93 5.31
CA ARG A 162 4.52 -15.02 4.52
C ARG A 162 4.33 -15.82 3.24
N LEU A 163 3.62 -16.97 3.31
CA LEU A 163 3.32 -17.79 2.13
C LEU A 163 2.39 -17.05 1.16
N LEU A 164 1.38 -16.34 1.67
CA LEU A 164 0.48 -15.52 0.85
C LEU A 164 1.27 -14.42 0.13
N PHE A 165 2.13 -13.68 0.85
CA PHE A 165 2.98 -12.64 0.28
C PHE A 165 3.88 -13.18 -0.85
N ILE A 166 4.55 -14.31 -0.63
CA ILE A 166 5.42 -14.95 -1.64
C ILE A 166 4.59 -15.44 -2.84
N ARG A 167 3.40 -16.00 -2.60
CA ARG A 167 2.51 -16.48 -3.67
C ARG A 167 2.03 -15.34 -4.57
N GLU A 168 1.63 -14.23 -4.00
CA GLU A 168 1.20 -13.07 -4.78
C GLU A 168 2.38 -12.45 -5.54
N ALA A 169 3.55 -12.34 -4.92
CA ALA A 169 4.74 -11.82 -5.56
C ALA A 169 5.20 -12.65 -6.78
N LYS A 170 4.97 -13.96 -6.81
CA LYS A 170 5.24 -14.83 -7.97
C LYS A 170 4.47 -14.42 -9.24
N LYS A 171 3.36 -13.73 -9.08
CA LYS A 171 2.54 -13.25 -10.19
C LYS A 171 3.09 -11.99 -10.85
N LEU A 172 4.07 -11.32 -10.23
CA LEU A 172 4.71 -10.12 -10.75
C LEU A 172 5.81 -10.48 -11.77
N TYR A 173 5.98 -9.64 -12.80
CA TYR A 173 7.09 -9.81 -13.73
C TYR A 173 8.37 -9.13 -13.22
N GLN A 174 9.55 -9.68 -13.58
CA GLN A 174 10.86 -9.09 -13.23
C GLN A 174 10.95 -7.59 -13.58
N LYS A 175 10.47 -7.20 -14.77
CA LYS A 175 10.49 -5.80 -15.22
C LYS A 175 9.68 -4.88 -14.28
N GLU A 176 8.51 -5.35 -13.82
CA GLU A 176 7.68 -4.60 -12.90
C GLU A 176 8.30 -4.48 -11.51
N PHE A 177 8.90 -5.57 -11.02
CA PHE A 177 9.67 -5.51 -9.79
C PHE A 177 10.75 -4.42 -9.84
N ILE A 178 11.53 -4.35 -10.94
CA ILE A 178 12.58 -3.34 -11.11
C ILE A 178 12.00 -1.93 -11.16
N ARG A 179 10.85 -1.71 -11.83
CA ARG A 179 10.16 -0.41 -11.88
C ARG A 179 9.73 0.05 -10.49
N TRP A 180 9.04 -0.82 -9.76
CA TRP A 180 8.64 -0.54 -8.38
C TRP A 180 9.82 -0.35 -7.44
N PHE A 181 10.90 -1.10 -7.67
CA PHE A 181 12.11 -0.96 -6.86
C PHE A 181 12.79 0.39 -7.05
N LYS A 182 12.69 1.00 -8.23
CA LYS A 182 13.19 2.37 -8.48
C LYS A 182 12.53 3.42 -7.58
N LEU A 183 11.26 3.21 -7.18
CA LEU A 183 10.56 4.09 -6.24
C LEU A 183 11.21 4.14 -4.84
N THR A 184 12.05 3.18 -4.51
CA THR A 184 12.74 3.19 -3.21
C THR A 184 13.59 4.45 -2.99
N SER A 185 14.08 5.09 -4.05
CA SER A 185 14.80 6.37 -3.96
C SER A 185 13.92 7.52 -3.49
N GLU A 186 12.61 7.47 -3.80
CA GLU A 186 11.64 8.49 -3.39
C GLU A 186 11.08 8.26 -1.98
N VAL A 187 11.14 7.00 -1.48
CA VAL A 187 10.52 6.62 -0.21
C VAL A 187 11.06 7.43 0.97
N ILE A 188 12.38 7.56 1.10
CA ILE A 188 12.99 8.20 2.28
C ILE A 188 12.59 9.68 2.39
N PRO A 189 12.74 10.53 1.34
CA PRO A 189 12.29 11.92 1.40
C PRO A 189 10.78 12.03 1.62
N LEU A 190 9.98 11.21 0.96
CA LEU A 190 8.52 11.21 1.10
C LEU A 190 8.08 10.86 2.53
N LEU A 191 8.65 9.82 3.13
CA LEU A 191 8.37 9.45 4.51
C LEU A 191 8.83 10.51 5.51
N LYS A 192 9.89 11.27 5.22
CA LYS A 192 10.29 12.42 6.05
C LYS A 192 9.20 13.49 6.03
N ILE A 193 8.69 13.85 4.87
CA ILE A 193 7.57 14.80 4.71
C ILE A 193 6.35 14.30 5.48
N PHE A 194 5.97 13.05 5.33
CA PHE A 194 4.78 12.47 5.98
C PHE A 194 4.84 12.48 7.52
N ARG A 195 6.03 12.42 8.12
CA ARG A 195 6.19 12.55 9.57
C ARG A 195 6.12 13.99 10.06
N GLN A 196 6.55 14.95 9.22
CA GLN A 196 6.59 16.37 9.58
C GLN A 196 5.26 17.08 9.33
N GLU A 197 4.53 16.69 8.30
CA GLU A 197 3.25 17.30 7.93
C GLU A 197 2.10 16.59 8.65
N GLN A 198 1.28 17.34 9.37
CA GLN A 198 0.06 16.79 9.97
C GLN A 198 -0.93 16.34 8.89
N ILE A 199 -1.53 15.19 9.12
CA ILE A 199 -2.64 14.70 8.32
C ILE A 199 -3.88 15.53 8.63
N LYS A 200 -4.52 16.07 7.60
CA LYS A 200 -5.72 16.92 7.72
C LYS A 200 -7.04 16.12 7.70
N VAL A 201 -6.95 14.80 7.64
CA VAL A 201 -8.12 13.89 7.63
C VAL A 201 -7.99 12.84 8.73
N PRO A 202 -9.12 12.33 9.28
CA PRO A 202 -9.09 11.27 10.28
C PRO A 202 -8.29 10.07 9.78
N THR A 203 -7.36 9.58 10.58
CA THR A 203 -6.45 8.50 10.20
C THR A 203 -6.38 7.45 11.30
N LEU A 204 -6.69 6.20 10.96
CA LEU A 204 -6.52 5.03 11.81
C LEU A 204 -5.31 4.22 11.33
N TYR A 205 -4.33 4.05 12.19
CA TYR A 205 -3.24 3.10 12.01
C TYR A 205 -3.61 1.76 12.63
N VAL A 206 -3.45 0.67 11.86
CA VAL A 206 -3.68 -0.70 12.34
C VAL A 206 -2.37 -1.46 12.21
N MET A 207 -1.78 -1.84 13.34
CA MET A 207 -0.45 -2.46 13.41
C MET A 207 -0.50 -3.75 14.19
N GLY A 208 0.29 -4.75 13.78
CA GLY A 208 0.53 -5.93 14.63
C GLY A 208 1.44 -5.58 15.80
N ASP A 209 1.23 -6.21 16.95
CA ASP A 209 2.07 -6.03 18.14
C ASP A 209 3.52 -6.50 17.92
N GLN A 210 3.73 -7.47 17.02
CA GLN A 210 5.04 -8.00 16.64
C GLN A 210 5.71 -7.25 15.48
N ASP A 211 5.15 -6.13 15.00
CA ASP A 211 5.80 -5.29 13.98
C ASP A 211 6.94 -4.46 14.60
N TYR A 212 8.09 -5.10 14.81
CA TYR A 212 9.29 -4.45 15.34
C TYR A 212 9.91 -3.42 14.40
N MET A 213 9.58 -3.44 13.10
CA MET A 213 10.19 -2.57 12.11
C MET A 213 9.53 -1.19 12.04
N PHE A 214 8.21 -1.14 12.06
CA PHE A 214 7.47 0.08 11.74
C PHE A 214 6.63 0.61 12.91
N LEU A 215 6.12 -0.25 13.81
CA LEU A 215 5.30 0.13 14.95
C LEU A 215 5.92 1.25 15.81
N PRO A 216 7.22 1.26 16.14
CA PRO A 216 7.80 2.34 16.94
C PRO A 216 7.67 3.73 16.27
N SER A 217 7.81 3.78 14.94
CA SER A 217 7.66 5.04 14.20
C SER A 217 6.20 5.49 14.09
N VAL A 218 5.26 4.55 14.02
CA VAL A 218 3.82 4.84 14.00
C VAL A 218 3.38 5.42 15.35
N ARG A 219 3.78 4.81 16.48
CA ARG A 219 3.53 5.35 17.83
C ARG A 219 3.99 6.80 17.96
N SER A 220 5.21 7.10 17.48
CA SER A 220 5.76 8.46 17.52
C SER A 220 4.91 9.47 16.72
N VAL A 221 4.44 9.07 15.54
CA VAL A 221 3.61 9.95 14.68
C VAL A 221 2.21 10.16 15.27
N VAL A 222 1.57 9.09 15.77
CA VAL A 222 0.23 9.19 16.37
C VAL A 222 0.21 10.14 17.55
N ASN A 223 1.26 10.13 18.38
CA ASN A 223 1.38 11.04 19.53
C ASN A 223 1.50 12.52 19.12
N GLN A 224 1.89 12.80 17.88
CA GLN A 224 2.10 14.17 17.36
C GLN A 224 0.94 14.65 16.50
N HIS A 225 0.16 13.76 15.90
CA HIS A 225 -0.89 14.07 14.91
C HIS A 225 -2.28 13.94 15.53
N LYS A 226 -2.94 15.08 15.77
CA LYS A 226 -4.23 15.17 16.50
C LYS A 226 -5.38 14.32 15.91
N LEU A 227 -5.39 14.09 14.59
CA LEU A 227 -6.43 13.35 13.88
C LEU A 227 -6.04 11.88 13.67
N SER A 228 -5.02 11.39 14.37
CA SER A 228 -4.49 10.03 14.22
C SER A 228 -4.81 9.17 15.44
N GLN A 229 -5.19 7.93 15.18
CA GLN A 229 -5.42 6.89 16.19
C GLN A 229 -4.60 5.65 15.84
N LEU A 230 -4.25 4.85 16.84
CA LEU A 230 -3.51 3.61 16.68
C LEU A 230 -4.26 2.46 17.32
N GLU A 231 -4.55 1.44 16.51
CA GLU A 231 -5.04 0.14 16.96
C GLU A 231 -3.93 -0.89 16.81
N ILE A 232 -3.67 -1.65 17.87
CA ILE A 232 -2.66 -2.71 17.88
C ILE A 232 -3.37 -4.04 17.94
N ILE A 233 -3.16 -4.85 16.91
CA ILE A 233 -3.73 -6.19 16.80
C ILE A 233 -2.77 -7.16 17.48
N PRO A 234 -3.17 -7.86 18.54
CA PRO A 234 -2.38 -8.92 19.15
C PRO A 234 -2.32 -10.12 18.22
N ASP A 235 -1.29 -10.92 18.39
CA ASP A 235 -1.05 -12.15 17.63
C ASP A 235 -1.65 -13.36 18.31
#